data_4ab32360c24d15366a9a20e0c92d11b0
#
_entry.id   4ab32360c24d15366a9a20e0c92d11b0
#
_cell.length_a   1.000
_cell.length_b   1.000
_cell.length_c   1.000
_cell.angle_alpha   90.00
_cell.angle_beta   90.00
_cell.angle_gamma   90.00
#
_symmetry.space_group_name_H-M   'P 1'
#
loop_
_entity.id
_entity.type
_entity.pdbx_description
1 polymer ?
#
loop_
_entity_poly.entity_id
_entity_poly.type
_entity_poly.pdbx_seq_one_letter_code
_entity_poly.pdbx_strand_id
1 'polypeptide(L)'
;ANPGTIYGADANKNFESIINYKYTNEHILNEIHDDFNLQEIKDWIVETNGFSLTDEEAKHMLDFYKGLEKEEGLYNFKKLPFKFFSEIQKKHNSVGWISMDHSGDYVELAMYGPGSDLLKPFVKNTDLHQLMLQATNVNA
;
A
#
# COMPACT_ATOMS: atom_id res chain seq x y z
N ALA A 1 -3.99 -5.03 9.01
CA ALA A 1 -5.23 -4.23 8.94
C ALA A 1 -4.95 -2.98 8.12
N ASN A 2 -5.85 -2.59 7.25
CA ASN A 2 -5.71 -1.38 6.47
C ASN A 2 -6.17 -0.17 7.27
N PRO A 3 -5.46 0.98 7.18
CA PRO A 3 -6.07 2.24 7.52
C PRO A 3 -7.31 2.41 6.62
N GLY A 4 -8.35 3.05 7.10
CA GLY A 4 -9.57 3.24 6.32
C GLY A 4 -9.27 3.82 4.92
N THR A 5 -10.03 3.41 3.93
CA THR A 5 -9.95 3.90 2.56
C THR A 5 -10.91 5.06 2.37
N ILE A 6 -10.46 6.11 1.68
CA ILE A 6 -11.28 7.26 1.31
C ILE A 6 -11.57 7.19 -0.19
N TYR A 7 -12.84 7.24 -0.55
CA TYR A 7 -13.29 7.29 -1.94
C TYR A 7 -13.71 8.71 -2.30
N GLY A 8 -13.09 9.28 -3.34
CA GLY A 8 -13.50 10.56 -3.92
C GLY A 8 -14.77 10.44 -4.75
N ALA A 9 -15.33 11.57 -5.16
CA ALA A 9 -16.58 11.63 -5.94
C ALA A 9 -16.52 10.83 -7.25
N ASP A 10 -15.34 10.77 -7.89
CA ASP A 10 -15.13 10.08 -9.16
C ASP A 10 -14.53 8.67 -8.99
N ALA A 11 -14.56 8.09 -7.77
CA ALA A 11 -13.93 6.81 -7.49
C ALA A 11 -14.46 5.68 -8.40
N ASN A 12 -15.77 5.61 -8.63
CA ASN A 12 -16.36 4.59 -9.52
C ASN A 12 -15.87 4.70 -10.98
N LYS A 13 -15.56 5.92 -11.44
CA LYS A 13 -15.06 6.17 -12.78
C LYS A 13 -13.57 5.90 -12.91
N ASN A 14 -12.81 6.28 -11.88
CA ASN A 14 -11.35 6.31 -11.94
C ASN A 14 -10.70 5.05 -11.33
N PHE A 15 -11.47 4.25 -10.58
CA PHE A 15 -10.97 3.05 -9.92
C PHE A 15 -10.33 2.04 -10.88
N GLU A 16 -10.90 1.90 -12.08
CA GLU A 16 -10.36 0.99 -13.10
C GLU A 16 -8.93 1.35 -13.54
N SER A 17 -8.49 2.59 -13.32
CA SER A 17 -7.11 3.00 -13.62
C SER A 17 -6.07 2.19 -12.83
N ILE A 18 -6.45 1.65 -11.66
CA ILE A 18 -5.59 0.80 -10.83
C ILE A 18 -5.19 -0.50 -11.56
N ILE A 19 -6.01 -0.98 -12.49
CA ILE A 19 -5.69 -2.16 -13.31
C ILE A 19 -4.41 -1.94 -14.14
N ASN A 20 -4.07 -0.70 -14.44
CA ASN A 20 -2.86 -0.36 -15.20
C ASN A 20 -1.59 -0.38 -14.35
N TYR A 21 -1.70 -0.52 -13.02
CA TYR A 21 -0.54 -0.55 -12.14
C TYR A 21 0.18 -1.90 -12.29
N LYS A 22 1.43 -1.86 -12.73
CA LYS A 22 2.21 -3.07 -13.04
C LYS A 22 2.95 -3.64 -11.83
N TYR A 23 3.30 -2.78 -10.88
CA TYR A 23 4.16 -3.13 -9.74
C TYR A 23 3.62 -2.54 -8.44
N THR A 24 4.15 -3.03 -7.31
CA THR A 24 3.89 -2.43 -5.99
C THR A 24 4.55 -1.06 -5.89
N ASN A 25 3.99 -0.16 -5.07
CA ASN A 25 4.59 1.15 -4.83
C ASN A 25 6.04 1.05 -4.33
N GLU A 26 6.34 0.05 -3.51
CA GLU A 26 7.71 -0.17 -3.04
C GLU A 26 8.66 -0.47 -4.18
N HIS A 27 8.28 -1.34 -5.11
CA HIS A 27 9.11 -1.65 -6.28
C HIS A 27 9.30 -0.40 -7.15
N ILE A 28 8.20 0.30 -7.47
CA ILE A 28 8.26 1.51 -8.31
C ILE A 28 9.22 2.54 -7.73
N LEU A 29 9.10 2.79 -6.42
CA LEU A 29 9.91 3.80 -5.74
C LEU A 29 11.37 3.36 -5.52
N ASN A 30 11.65 2.07 -5.39
CA ASN A 30 13.02 1.56 -5.27
C ASN A 30 13.84 1.66 -6.57
N GLU A 31 13.17 1.67 -7.72
CA GLU A 31 13.84 1.74 -9.03
C GLU A 31 14.17 3.19 -9.45
N ILE A 32 13.70 4.20 -8.70
CA ILE A 32 14.06 5.60 -8.93
C ILE A 32 15.39 5.88 -8.20
N HIS A 33 16.33 6.52 -8.90
CA HIS A 33 17.64 6.88 -8.39
C HIS A 33 17.85 8.39 -8.41
N ASP A 34 18.85 8.87 -7.69
CA ASP A 34 19.18 10.29 -7.56
C ASP A 34 19.75 10.93 -8.84
N ASP A 35 20.23 10.12 -9.76
CA ASP A 35 20.74 10.52 -11.08
C ASP A 35 19.65 10.61 -12.16
N PHE A 36 18.42 10.19 -11.87
CA PHE A 36 17.29 10.36 -12.79
C PHE A 36 17.06 11.85 -13.10
N ASN A 37 16.74 12.13 -14.35
CA ASN A 37 16.19 13.43 -14.72
C ASN A 37 14.66 13.43 -14.65
N LEU A 38 14.04 14.61 -14.79
CA LEU A 38 12.59 14.77 -14.68
C LEU A 38 11.82 13.93 -15.70
N GLN A 39 12.36 13.78 -16.92
CA GLN A 39 11.69 13.03 -17.97
C GLN A 39 11.73 11.52 -17.68
N GLU A 40 12.85 11.01 -17.20
CA GLU A 40 12.99 9.60 -16.83
C GLU A 40 12.03 9.20 -15.71
N ILE A 41 11.86 10.04 -14.68
CA ILE A 41 10.85 9.79 -13.63
C ILE A 41 9.44 9.76 -14.22
N LYS A 42 9.09 10.72 -15.09
CA LYS A 42 7.78 10.77 -15.72
C LYS A 42 7.51 9.54 -16.57
N ASP A 43 8.47 9.15 -17.39
CA ASP A 43 8.37 7.98 -18.28
C ASP A 43 8.20 6.70 -17.47
N TRP A 44 8.96 6.57 -16.37
CA TRP A 44 8.84 5.45 -15.45
C TRP A 44 7.45 5.35 -14.80
N ILE A 45 6.88 6.47 -14.35
CA ILE A 45 5.54 6.48 -13.77
C ILE A 45 4.46 6.22 -14.83
N VAL A 46 4.61 6.74 -16.05
CA VAL A 46 3.70 6.40 -17.16
C VAL A 46 3.76 4.91 -17.45
N GLU A 47 4.94 4.32 -17.51
CA GLU A 47 5.10 2.89 -17.78
C GLU A 47 4.48 2.02 -16.68
N THR A 48 4.67 2.38 -15.41
CA THR A 48 4.30 1.54 -14.26
C THR A 48 2.88 1.75 -13.77
N ASN A 49 2.32 2.95 -13.92
CA ASN A 49 1.02 3.36 -13.39
C ASN A 49 0.03 3.85 -14.44
N GLY A 50 0.48 4.16 -15.66
CA GLY A 50 -0.40 4.62 -16.75
C GLY A 50 -0.81 6.09 -16.68
N PHE A 51 -0.23 6.90 -15.79
CA PHE A 51 -0.46 8.34 -15.70
C PHE A 51 0.86 9.13 -15.71
N SER A 52 0.80 10.40 -16.13
CA SER A 52 1.98 11.27 -16.17
C SER A 52 2.03 12.20 -14.96
N LEU A 53 3.23 12.40 -14.43
CA LEU A 53 3.50 13.43 -13.43
C LEU A 53 3.58 14.82 -14.07
N THR A 54 3.24 15.86 -13.32
CA THR A 54 3.63 17.22 -13.64
C THR A 54 5.13 17.42 -13.41
N ASP A 55 5.70 18.49 -13.96
CA ASP A 55 7.10 18.85 -13.71
C ASP A 55 7.39 19.09 -12.23
N GLU A 56 6.44 19.70 -11.53
CA GLU A 56 6.54 19.96 -10.09
C GLU A 56 6.51 18.67 -9.29
N GLU A 57 5.63 17.74 -9.62
CA GLU A 57 5.55 16.43 -8.96
C GLU A 57 6.81 15.60 -9.21
N ALA A 58 7.31 15.55 -10.43
CA ALA A 58 8.55 14.84 -10.77
C ALA A 58 9.76 15.46 -10.06
N LYS A 59 9.84 16.81 -10.00
CA LYS A 59 10.90 17.50 -9.26
C LYS A 59 10.84 17.21 -7.77
N HIS A 60 9.66 17.32 -7.16
CA HIS A 60 9.48 17.04 -5.73
C HIS A 60 9.83 15.59 -5.39
N MET A 61 9.44 14.63 -6.24
CA MET A 61 9.84 13.23 -6.08
C MET A 61 11.37 13.08 -6.13
N LEU A 62 12.05 13.71 -7.08
CA LEU A 62 13.51 13.66 -7.20
C LEU A 62 14.21 14.28 -5.98
N ASP A 63 13.63 15.30 -5.35
CA ASP A 63 14.17 15.95 -4.17
C ASP A 63 14.28 14.97 -2.97
N PHE A 64 13.39 13.97 -2.86
CA PHE A 64 13.53 12.88 -1.87
C PHE A 64 14.79 12.04 -2.13
N TYR A 65 15.05 11.65 -3.37
CA TYR A 65 16.21 10.82 -3.71
C TYR A 65 17.54 11.59 -3.59
N LYS A 66 17.52 12.90 -3.75
CA LYS A 66 18.67 13.78 -3.49
C LYS A 66 18.84 14.13 -2.00
N GLY A 67 17.96 13.62 -1.13
CA GLY A 67 18.03 13.89 0.31
C GLY A 67 17.62 15.30 0.71
N LEU A 68 16.98 16.05 -0.18
CA LEU A 68 16.47 17.41 0.07
C LEU A 68 15.12 17.39 0.79
N GLU A 69 14.35 16.32 0.60
CA GLU A 69 13.06 16.06 1.24
C GLU A 69 13.10 14.74 2.00
N LYS A 70 12.21 14.58 2.99
CA LYS A 70 12.12 13.36 3.79
C LYS A 70 10.68 13.06 4.14
N GLU A 71 10.33 11.78 4.12
CA GLU A 71 9.13 11.26 4.75
C GLU A 71 9.51 10.39 5.93
N GLU A 72 8.92 10.67 7.10
CA GLU A 72 9.05 9.84 8.27
C GLU A 72 7.81 8.97 8.43
N GLY A 73 7.98 7.72 8.83
CA GLY A 73 6.91 6.78 9.10
C GLY A 73 7.45 5.57 9.83
N LEU A 74 6.64 4.99 10.71
CA LEU A 74 7.03 3.89 11.59
C LEU A 74 7.58 2.68 10.80
N TYR A 75 7.06 2.44 9.60
CA TYR A 75 7.42 1.31 8.74
C TYR A 75 8.20 1.72 7.48
N ASN A 76 8.55 3.01 7.33
CA ASN A 76 9.30 3.50 6.17
C ASN A 76 10.81 3.38 6.39
N PHE A 77 11.31 2.16 6.55
CA PHE A 77 12.73 1.89 6.79
C PHE A 77 13.64 2.34 5.63
N LYS A 78 13.13 2.33 4.41
CA LYS A 78 13.87 2.75 3.21
C LYS A 78 13.77 4.24 2.93
N LYS A 79 12.97 4.97 3.71
CA LYS A 79 12.75 6.42 3.56
C LYS A 79 12.25 6.82 2.17
N LEU A 80 11.43 5.97 1.57
CA LEU A 80 10.82 6.22 0.26
C LEU A 80 9.64 7.19 0.39
N PRO A 81 9.32 7.97 -0.66
CA PRO A 81 8.24 8.96 -0.65
C PRO A 81 6.85 8.32 -0.84
N PHE A 82 6.47 7.37 0.04
CA PHE A 82 5.21 6.62 -0.06
C PHE A 82 3.97 7.51 0.08
N LYS A 83 3.97 8.44 1.05
CA LYS A 83 2.85 9.34 1.28
C LYS A 83 2.67 10.27 0.09
N PHE A 84 3.75 10.90 -0.36
CA PHE A 84 3.72 11.78 -1.52
C PHE A 84 3.21 11.03 -2.77
N PHE A 85 3.74 9.85 -3.03
CA PHE A 85 3.33 9.05 -4.18
C PHE A 85 1.87 8.59 -4.09
N SER A 86 1.38 8.21 -2.91
CA SER A 86 -0.02 7.84 -2.71
C SER A 86 -0.98 9.01 -2.92
N GLU A 87 -0.60 10.24 -2.56
CA GLU A 87 -1.39 11.43 -2.84
C GLU A 87 -1.46 11.75 -4.35
N ILE A 88 -0.39 11.49 -5.08
CA ILE A 88 -0.41 11.59 -6.55
C ILE A 88 -1.36 10.53 -7.14
N GLN A 89 -1.22 9.27 -6.73
CA GLN A 89 -2.10 8.19 -7.19
C GLN A 89 -3.58 8.51 -6.91
N LYS A 90 -3.89 9.09 -5.74
CA LYS A 90 -5.24 9.51 -5.37
C LYS A 90 -5.85 10.53 -6.34
N LYS A 91 -5.05 11.45 -6.91
CA LYS A 91 -5.54 12.40 -7.92
C LYS A 91 -6.03 11.69 -9.18
N HIS A 92 -5.43 10.55 -9.53
CA HIS A 92 -5.75 9.80 -10.74
C HIS A 92 -6.80 8.72 -10.55
N ASN A 93 -6.78 8.00 -9.41
CA ASN A 93 -7.69 6.88 -9.14
C ASN A 93 -8.85 7.24 -8.21
N SER A 94 -8.84 8.44 -7.61
CA SER A 94 -9.83 8.92 -6.62
C SER A 94 -9.94 8.06 -5.36
N VAL A 95 -8.90 7.29 -5.05
CA VAL A 95 -8.81 6.45 -3.84
C VAL A 95 -7.65 6.92 -2.99
N GLY A 96 -7.91 7.19 -1.73
CA GLY A 96 -6.90 7.60 -0.76
C GLY A 96 -6.94 6.77 0.51
N TRP A 97 -5.99 7.04 1.39
CA TRP A 97 -5.83 6.35 2.66
C TRP A 97 -5.90 7.36 3.81
N ILE A 98 -6.52 6.97 4.92
CA ILE A 98 -6.62 7.84 6.10
C ILE A 98 -5.25 8.03 6.76
N SER A 99 -4.44 6.98 6.78
CA SER A 99 -3.12 6.96 7.40
C SER A 99 -2.17 6.06 6.62
N MET A 100 -0.87 6.26 6.81
CA MET A 100 0.18 5.36 6.34
C MET A 100 0.49 4.26 7.35
N ASP A 101 -0.10 4.31 8.53
CA ASP A 101 0.09 3.34 9.61
C ASP A 101 -0.98 2.25 9.59
N HIS A 102 -0.75 1.18 10.34
CA HIS A 102 -1.74 0.13 10.54
C HIS A 102 -2.90 0.61 11.42
N SER A 103 -4.12 0.18 11.10
CA SER A 103 -5.24 0.28 12.02
C SER A 103 -5.27 -0.91 12.99
N GLY A 104 -5.85 -0.69 14.17
CA GLY A 104 -6.12 -1.74 15.15
C GLY A 104 -7.51 -2.38 15.02
N ASP A 105 -8.14 -2.24 13.87
CA ASP A 105 -9.50 -2.74 13.64
C ASP A 105 -9.57 -4.24 13.55
N TYR A 106 -10.74 -4.77 13.93
CA TYR A 106 -11.04 -6.19 13.73
C TYR A 106 -11.14 -6.51 12.24
N VAL A 107 -10.67 -7.70 11.90
CA VAL A 107 -10.80 -8.27 10.56
C VAL A 107 -11.59 -9.58 10.64
N GLU A 108 -12.33 -9.89 9.59
CA GLU A 108 -13.03 -11.16 9.51
C GLU A 108 -12.07 -12.34 9.48
N LEU A 109 -12.38 -13.35 10.27
CA LEU A 109 -11.73 -14.66 10.23
C LEU A 109 -12.82 -15.71 9.97
N ALA A 110 -12.67 -16.46 8.87
CA ALA A 110 -13.55 -17.58 8.55
C ALA A 110 -12.78 -18.89 8.56
N MET A 111 -13.40 -19.92 9.08
CA MET A 111 -12.90 -21.29 9.02
C MET A 111 -13.95 -22.19 8.34
N TYR A 112 -13.48 -23.11 7.50
CA TYR A 112 -14.32 -24.08 6.82
C TYR A 112 -13.70 -25.47 6.89
N GLY A 113 -14.55 -26.49 7.06
CA GLY A 113 -14.13 -27.88 7.15
C GLY A 113 -13.96 -28.39 8.57
N PRO A 114 -13.26 -29.52 8.78
CA PRO A 114 -13.02 -30.11 10.08
C PRO A 114 -12.34 -29.13 11.03
N GLY A 115 -12.85 -28.96 12.25
CA GLY A 115 -12.34 -28.02 13.25
C GLY A 115 -12.92 -26.60 13.16
N SER A 116 -13.81 -26.30 12.22
CA SER A 116 -14.45 -24.99 12.12
C SER A 116 -15.32 -24.62 13.33
N ASP A 117 -15.81 -25.62 14.05
CA ASP A 117 -16.55 -25.50 15.31
C ASP A 117 -15.68 -24.96 16.47
N LEU A 118 -14.36 -25.01 16.34
CA LEU A 118 -13.41 -24.45 17.31
C LEU A 118 -13.28 -22.92 17.20
N LEU A 119 -13.78 -22.33 16.10
CA LEU A 119 -13.71 -20.88 15.89
C LEU A 119 -14.61 -20.13 16.88
N LYS A 120 -13.99 -19.30 17.69
CA LYS A 120 -14.70 -18.41 18.62
C LYS A 120 -15.12 -17.12 17.92
N PRO A 121 -16.16 -16.40 18.41
CA PRO A 121 -16.59 -15.11 17.84
C PRO A 121 -15.48 -14.05 17.77
N PHE A 122 -14.52 -14.11 18.71
CA PHE A 122 -13.34 -13.25 18.73
C PHE A 122 -12.09 -14.08 19.00
N VAL A 123 -11.09 -13.95 18.14
CA VAL A 123 -9.81 -14.65 18.23
C VAL A 123 -8.69 -13.63 18.13
N LYS A 124 -7.73 -13.68 19.04
CA LYS A 124 -6.53 -12.86 18.92
C LYS A 124 -5.63 -13.45 17.85
N ASN A 125 -4.91 -12.59 17.12
CA ASN A 125 -3.93 -13.03 16.13
C ASN A 125 -2.89 -14.01 16.72
N THR A 126 -2.51 -13.82 17.98
CA THR A 126 -1.61 -14.70 18.72
C THR A 126 -2.18 -16.09 19.00
N ASP A 127 -3.50 -16.25 18.98
CA ASP A 127 -4.16 -17.53 19.29
C ASP A 127 -4.32 -18.41 18.04
N LEU A 128 -4.07 -17.86 16.84
CA LEU A 128 -4.25 -18.58 15.57
C LEU A 128 -3.38 -19.83 15.48
N HIS A 129 -2.16 -19.79 16.00
CA HIS A 129 -1.27 -20.95 16.01
C HIS A 129 -1.90 -22.12 16.78
N GLN A 130 -2.39 -21.87 18.00
CA GLN A 130 -3.03 -22.90 18.82
C GLN A 130 -4.34 -23.40 18.22
N LEU A 131 -5.11 -22.50 17.61
CA LEU A 131 -6.33 -22.87 16.91
C LEU A 131 -6.05 -23.84 15.74
N MET A 132 -4.99 -23.57 14.95
CA MET A 132 -4.58 -24.45 13.87
C MET A 132 -4.10 -25.82 14.37
N LEU A 133 -3.30 -25.87 15.45
CA LEU A 133 -2.85 -27.13 16.03
C LEU A 133 -4.04 -27.97 16.52
N GLN A 134 -5.00 -27.35 17.20
CA GLN A 134 -6.21 -28.06 17.67
C GLN A 134 -7.06 -28.57 16.52
N ALA A 135 -7.27 -27.74 15.47
CA ALA A 135 -8.07 -28.10 14.30
C ALA A 135 -7.45 -29.27 13.50
N THR A 136 -6.14 -29.41 13.51
CA THR A 136 -5.42 -30.49 12.81
C THR A 136 -5.07 -31.70 13.70
N ASN A 137 -5.45 -31.67 14.97
CA ASN A 137 -5.08 -32.69 15.98
C ASN A 137 -3.56 -32.93 16.11
N VAL A 138 -2.76 -31.92 15.83
CA VAL A 138 -1.31 -31.95 16.02
C VAL A 138 -1.01 -31.49 17.44
N ASN A 139 -0.48 -32.39 18.26
CA ASN A 139 0.03 -32.04 19.58
C ASN A 139 1.41 -31.39 19.43
N ALA A 140 1.56 -30.20 19.97
CA ALA A 140 2.84 -29.49 20.03
C ALA A 140 3.65 -29.90 21.24
#